data_253f60d77c5d44ff204f5b395ab0c3d9
#
_entry.id   253f60d77c5d44ff204f5b395ab0c3d9
#
_cell.length_a   1.000
_cell.length_b   1.000
_cell.length_c   1.000
_cell.angle_alpha   90.00
_cell.angle_beta   90.00
_cell.angle_gamma   90.00
#
_symmetry.space_group_name_H-M   'P 1'
#
loop_
_entity.id
_entity.type
_entity.pdbx_description
1 polymer ?
#
loop_
_entity_poly.entity_id
_entity_poly.type
_entity_poly.pdbx_seq_one_letter_code
_entity_poly.pdbx_strand_id
1 'polypeptide(L)'
;RVAVNWTYVDGQRVLQPDDEIALVPPISGGSGIRARVTDRPLDLATISAEAGDPAAGAVVIFQGVTRDVPRLEYEAYAEMAEQRIAAILTDCSNRFGLTGAVAEHRTGAVALGEPSVIVAVSSPHRGEAFAGAREAIDRIKAEAPVWKIEVEADGAHRRVKGRLPEVDEGRVASDPEGNQNE
;
A
#
# COMPACT_ATOMS: atom_id res chain seq x y z
N ARG A 1 10.46 21.03 -3.45
CA ARG A 1 10.04 22.44 -3.65
C ARG A 1 9.72 23.06 -2.31
N VAL A 2 9.85 24.38 -2.20
CA VAL A 2 9.45 25.12 -1.00
C VAL A 2 8.18 25.89 -1.33
N ALA A 3 7.17 25.81 -0.48
CA ALA A 3 6.02 26.68 -0.51
C ALA A 3 6.06 27.62 0.70
N VAL A 4 5.76 28.89 0.49
CA VAL A 4 5.64 29.90 1.53
C VAL A 4 4.25 30.51 1.41
N ASN A 5 3.49 30.47 2.50
CA ASN A 5 2.11 30.97 2.54
C ASN A 5 1.26 30.39 1.39
N TRP A 6 1.30 29.05 1.23
CA TRP A 6 0.57 28.28 0.21
C TRP A 6 0.99 28.54 -1.24
N THR A 7 2.07 29.30 -1.47
CA THR A 7 2.57 29.61 -2.83
C THR A 7 3.97 29.02 -3.03
N TYR A 8 4.20 28.30 -4.13
CA TYR A 8 5.52 27.83 -4.47
C TYR A 8 6.47 29.00 -4.73
N VAL A 9 7.65 28.95 -4.14
CA VAL A 9 8.68 29.95 -4.26
C VAL A 9 9.99 29.36 -4.77
N ASP A 10 10.80 30.17 -5.42
CA ASP A 10 12.17 29.84 -5.73
C ASP A 10 13.07 29.98 -4.49
N GLY A 11 14.27 29.41 -4.56
CA GLY A 11 15.21 29.41 -3.43
C GLY A 11 15.79 30.78 -3.08
N GLN A 12 15.38 31.87 -3.74
CA GLN A 12 15.88 33.23 -3.51
C GLN A 12 14.93 34.11 -2.71
N ARG A 13 13.69 33.59 -2.40
CA ARG A 13 12.75 34.34 -1.57
C ARG A 13 13.30 34.55 -0.18
N VAL A 14 13.33 35.80 0.26
CA VAL A 14 13.64 36.16 1.66
C VAL A 14 12.40 35.89 2.51
N LEU A 15 12.59 35.06 3.55
CA LEU A 15 11.52 34.70 4.48
C LEU A 15 11.25 35.80 5.48
N GLN A 16 9.99 35.99 5.84
CA GLN A 16 9.55 36.90 6.88
C GLN A 16 9.27 36.11 8.17
N PRO A 17 9.29 36.77 9.36
CA PRO A 17 9.10 36.07 10.64
C PRO A 17 7.78 35.29 10.75
N ASP A 18 6.73 35.74 10.06
CA ASP A 18 5.38 35.16 10.11
C ASP A 18 5.08 34.25 8.90
N ASP A 19 6.08 33.96 8.04
CA ASP A 19 5.87 33.07 6.90
C ASP A 19 5.70 31.60 7.33
N GLU A 20 4.62 30.97 6.85
CA GLU A 20 4.40 29.52 6.97
C GLU A 20 5.18 28.81 5.87
N ILE A 21 6.10 27.93 6.25
CA ILE A 21 6.97 27.23 5.30
C ILE A 21 6.56 25.77 5.21
N ALA A 22 6.23 25.32 4.00
CA ALA A 22 6.04 23.91 3.69
C ALA A 22 7.15 23.40 2.78
N LEU A 23 7.86 22.35 3.21
CA LEU A 23 8.76 21.60 2.35
C LEU A 23 7.94 20.56 1.59
N VAL A 24 7.74 20.80 0.31
CA VAL A 24 7.09 19.85 -0.58
C VAL A 24 8.19 19.01 -1.23
N PRO A 25 8.32 17.73 -0.88
CA PRO A 25 9.27 16.85 -1.54
C PRO A 25 8.99 16.84 -3.05
N PRO A 26 9.99 16.61 -3.90
CA PRO A 26 9.74 16.46 -5.32
C PRO A 26 8.74 15.32 -5.49
N ILE A 27 7.56 15.64 -5.98
CA ILE A 27 6.69 14.64 -6.58
C ILE A 27 7.44 14.31 -7.88
N SER A 28 8.27 13.28 -7.85
CA SER A 28 8.84 12.75 -9.08
C SER A 28 7.65 12.33 -9.94
N GLY A 29 7.29 13.16 -10.89
CA GLY A 29 6.37 12.78 -11.94
C GLY A 29 7.03 11.65 -12.72
N GLY A 30 6.68 10.41 -12.43
CA GLY A 30 7.30 9.24 -13.01
C GLY A 30 7.08 7.98 -12.18
N SER A 31 6.90 8.05 -10.89
CA SER A 31 6.46 6.89 -10.13
C SER A 31 4.95 6.83 -10.17
N GLY A 32 4.39 5.81 -10.80
CA GLY A 32 2.96 5.51 -10.76
C GLY A 32 2.49 5.13 -9.35
N ILE A 33 2.73 6.01 -8.36
CA ILE A 33 2.25 5.81 -6.98
C ILE A 33 0.86 6.39 -6.89
N ARG A 34 -0.11 5.53 -6.58
CA ARG A 34 -1.49 5.94 -6.37
C ARG A 34 -2.14 5.16 -5.23
N ALA A 35 -2.83 5.88 -4.36
CA ALA A 35 -3.67 5.33 -3.32
C ALA A 35 -5.10 5.83 -3.50
N ARG A 36 -6.09 4.96 -3.32
CA ARG A 36 -7.49 5.32 -3.33
C ARG A 36 -8.30 4.50 -2.35
N VAL A 37 -9.27 5.15 -1.72
CA VAL A 37 -10.33 4.51 -0.93
C VAL A 37 -11.66 4.79 -1.62
N THR A 38 -12.44 3.74 -1.91
CA THR A 38 -13.66 3.85 -2.72
C THR A 38 -14.75 2.93 -2.21
N ASP A 39 -16.00 3.29 -2.43
CA ASP A 39 -17.18 2.44 -2.19
C ASP A 39 -17.56 1.57 -3.39
N ARG A 40 -16.85 1.74 -4.52
CA ARG A 40 -17.09 1.01 -5.77
C ARG A 40 -16.32 -0.31 -5.80
N PRO A 41 -16.79 -1.31 -6.56
CA PRO A 41 -16.02 -2.50 -6.86
C PRO A 41 -14.66 -2.16 -7.44
N LEU A 42 -13.62 -2.90 -7.01
CA LEU A 42 -12.25 -2.68 -7.48
C LEU A 42 -12.06 -3.32 -8.85
N ASP A 43 -11.41 -2.58 -9.76
CA ASP A 43 -11.09 -3.08 -11.11
C ASP A 43 -9.62 -3.48 -11.20
N LEU A 44 -9.38 -4.79 -11.15
CA LEU A 44 -8.05 -5.37 -11.25
C LEU A 44 -7.31 -4.96 -12.53
N ALA A 45 -8.00 -4.89 -13.66
CA ALA A 45 -7.36 -4.57 -14.94
C ALA A 45 -6.83 -3.13 -14.94
N THR A 46 -7.64 -2.19 -14.47
CA THR A 46 -7.24 -0.78 -14.33
C THR A 46 -6.08 -0.63 -13.35
N ILE A 47 -6.17 -1.23 -12.14
CA ILE A 47 -5.14 -1.12 -11.11
C ILE A 47 -3.81 -1.73 -11.60
N SER A 48 -3.87 -2.87 -12.28
CA SER A 48 -2.70 -3.51 -12.87
C SER A 48 -2.03 -2.65 -13.94
N ALA A 49 -2.83 -2.06 -14.83
CA ALA A 49 -2.32 -1.19 -15.89
C ALA A 49 -1.65 0.07 -15.34
N GLU A 50 -2.21 0.66 -14.29
CA GLU A 50 -1.67 1.86 -13.65
C GLU A 50 -0.37 1.62 -12.88
N ALA A 51 -0.18 0.41 -12.35
CA ALA A 51 1.09 0.02 -11.72
C ALA A 51 2.17 -0.31 -12.75
N GLY A 52 1.82 -0.47 -14.04
CA GLY A 52 2.74 -0.79 -15.11
C GLY A 52 3.73 0.33 -15.38
N ASP A 53 4.96 -0.04 -15.71
CA ASP A 53 6.03 0.87 -16.13
C ASP A 53 6.88 0.20 -17.22
N PRO A 54 7.31 0.93 -18.29
CA PRO A 54 8.13 0.37 -19.37
C PRO A 54 9.47 -0.23 -18.88
N ALA A 55 10.00 0.23 -17.75
CA ALA A 55 11.23 -0.29 -17.15
C ALA A 55 10.99 -1.50 -16.24
N ALA A 56 9.73 -1.90 -16.02
CA ALA A 56 9.40 -3.02 -15.17
C ALA A 56 9.57 -4.36 -15.90
N GLY A 57 10.32 -5.27 -15.29
CA GLY A 57 10.39 -6.67 -15.70
C GLY A 57 9.42 -7.58 -14.93
N ALA A 58 8.79 -7.06 -13.88
CA ALA A 58 7.81 -7.78 -13.06
C ALA A 58 6.71 -6.86 -12.54
N VAL A 59 5.47 -7.38 -12.54
CA VAL A 59 4.32 -6.79 -11.84
C VAL A 59 3.79 -7.84 -10.87
N VAL A 60 3.66 -7.47 -9.59
CA VAL A 60 3.08 -8.34 -8.56
C VAL A 60 1.79 -7.70 -8.07
N ILE A 61 0.74 -8.50 -8.01
CA ILE A 61 -0.58 -8.07 -7.55
C ILE A 61 -1.00 -8.91 -6.36
N PHE A 62 -1.39 -8.24 -5.30
CA PHE A 62 -2.07 -8.83 -4.16
C PHE A 62 -3.55 -8.45 -4.19
N GLN A 63 -4.42 -9.43 -4.07
CA GLN A 63 -5.85 -9.25 -3.84
C GLN A 63 -6.24 -9.80 -2.47
N GLY A 64 -6.79 -8.94 -1.60
CA GLY A 64 -7.44 -9.38 -0.37
C GLY A 64 -8.93 -9.57 -0.62
N VAL A 65 -9.41 -10.80 -0.56
CA VAL A 65 -10.81 -11.16 -0.83
C VAL A 65 -11.57 -11.50 0.44
N THR A 66 -12.88 -11.27 0.42
CA THR A 66 -13.79 -11.68 1.49
C THR A 66 -13.96 -13.20 1.46
N ARG A 67 -13.77 -13.84 2.63
CA ARG A 67 -13.92 -15.28 2.82
C ARG A 67 -14.59 -15.59 4.17
N ASP A 68 -15.09 -16.79 4.30
CA ASP A 68 -15.63 -17.37 5.56
C ASP A 68 -16.91 -16.73 6.10
N VAL A 69 -17.33 -15.58 5.56
CA VAL A 69 -18.57 -14.88 5.92
C VAL A 69 -19.32 -14.43 4.66
N PRO A 70 -20.65 -14.26 4.70
CA PRO A 70 -21.42 -13.81 3.55
C PRO A 70 -20.97 -12.47 3.01
N ARG A 71 -20.57 -11.55 3.89
CA ARG A 71 -20.00 -10.25 3.53
C ARG A 71 -19.15 -9.67 4.66
N LEU A 72 -18.26 -8.79 4.26
CA LEU A 72 -17.55 -7.86 5.15
C LEU A 72 -18.10 -6.46 4.94
N GLU A 73 -18.09 -5.66 5.97
CA GLU A 73 -18.29 -4.22 5.88
C GLU A 73 -17.01 -3.51 6.30
N TYR A 74 -16.62 -2.49 5.55
CA TYR A 74 -15.42 -1.71 5.82
C TYR A 74 -15.80 -0.26 6.07
N GLU A 75 -15.33 0.26 7.21
CA GLU A 75 -15.38 1.68 7.56
C GLU A 75 -13.98 2.26 7.43
N ALA A 76 -13.86 3.49 6.96
CA ALA A 76 -12.58 4.19 6.87
C ALA A 76 -12.74 5.70 7.01
N TYR A 77 -11.73 6.36 7.55
CA TYR A 77 -11.50 7.78 7.30
C TYR A 77 -10.79 7.91 5.95
N ALA A 78 -11.58 8.02 4.86
CA ALA A 78 -11.11 7.85 3.49
C ALA A 78 -9.87 8.70 3.16
N GLU A 79 -9.94 10.01 3.38
CA GLU A 79 -8.84 10.93 3.08
C GLU A 79 -7.57 10.59 3.89
N MET A 80 -7.71 10.32 5.18
CA MET A 80 -6.57 9.94 6.04
C MET A 80 -6.01 8.57 5.63
N ALA A 81 -6.86 7.63 5.25
CA ALA A 81 -6.45 6.31 4.77
C ALA A 81 -5.68 6.41 3.44
N GLU A 82 -6.16 7.21 2.49
CA GLU A 82 -5.46 7.47 1.22
C GLU A 82 -4.08 8.07 1.45
N GLN A 83 -3.98 9.10 2.30
CA GLN A 83 -2.70 9.71 2.65
C GLN A 83 -1.73 8.71 3.28
N ARG A 84 -2.24 7.87 4.22
CA ARG A 84 -1.41 6.86 4.86
C ARG A 84 -0.94 5.79 3.88
N ILE A 85 -1.84 5.29 3.04
CA ILE A 85 -1.52 4.30 2.00
C ILE A 85 -0.49 4.88 1.02
N ALA A 86 -0.67 6.11 0.56
CA ALA A 86 0.27 6.77 -0.34
C ALA A 86 1.68 6.90 0.29
N ALA A 87 1.77 7.26 1.56
CA ALA A 87 3.04 7.32 2.28
C ALA A 87 3.71 5.94 2.37
N ILE A 88 2.96 4.88 2.68
CA ILE A 88 3.46 3.51 2.71
C ILE A 88 4.00 3.08 1.34
N LEU A 89 3.23 3.33 0.27
CA LEU A 89 3.67 2.99 -1.09
C LEU A 89 4.94 3.76 -1.49
N THR A 90 5.05 5.02 -1.10
CA THR A 90 6.24 5.84 -1.33
C THR A 90 7.46 5.25 -0.62
N ASP A 91 7.33 4.89 0.65
CA ASP A 91 8.41 4.27 1.43
C ASP A 91 8.83 2.93 0.81
N CYS A 92 7.87 2.07 0.44
CA CYS A 92 8.15 0.80 -0.23
C CYS A 92 8.85 1.02 -1.58
N SER A 93 8.41 2.00 -2.38
CA SER A 93 9.03 2.32 -3.67
C SER A 93 10.47 2.74 -3.50
N ASN A 94 10.76 3.59 -2.53
CA ASN A 94 12.12 4.02 -2.23
C ASN A 94 13.01 2.87 -1.73
N ARG A 95 12.46 2.00 -0.89
CA ARG A 95 13.20 0.89 -0.28
C ARG A 95 13.51 -0.24 -1.26
N PHE A 96 12.55 -0.60 -2.11
CA PHE A 96 12.65 -1.74 -3.01
C PHE A 96 12.90 -1.37 -4.47
N GLY A 97 13.06 -0.08 -4.80
CA GLY A 97 13.27 0.37 -6.18
C GLY A 97 12.07 0.04 -7.08
N LEU A 98 10.84 0.22 -6.56
CA LEU A 98 9.65 -0.01 -7.37
C LEU A 98 9.49 1.08 -8.43
N THR A 99 9.11 0.68 -9.64
CA THR A 99 8.85 1.59 -10.76
C THR A 99 7.40 2.08 -10.78
N GLY A 100 6.48 1.33 -10.16
CA GLY A 100 5.09 1.72 -9.94
C GLY A 100 4.51 1.03 -8.70
N ALA A 101 3.59 1.69 -8.01
CA ALA A 101 2.90 1.16 -6.84
C ALA A 101 1.51 1.77 -6.70
N VAL A 102 0.49 0.95 -6.80
CA VAL A 102 -0.92 1.36 -6.74
C VAL A 102 -1.62 0.51 -5.68
N ALA A 103 -2.42 1.15 -4.83
CA ALA A 103 -3.28 0.44 -3.90
C ALA A 103 -4.67 1.08 -3.86
N GLU A 104 -5.70 0.24 -3.91
CA GLU A 104 -7.07 0.65 -3.70
C GLU A 104 -7.70 -0.19 -2.60
N HIS A 105 -8.40 0.47 -1.69
CA HIS A 105 -9.18 -0.17 -0.64
C HIS A 105 -10.66 0.18 -0.77
N ARG A 106 -11.51 -0.85 -0.68
CA ARG A 106 -12.95 -0.67 -0.74
C ARG A 106 -13.53 -0.41 0.65
N THR A 107 -14.52 0.48 0.71
CA THR A 107 -15.38 0.72 1.89
C THR A 107 -16.79 0.22 1.64
N GLY A 108 -17.61 0.16 2.69
CA GLY A 108 -18.96 -0.38 2.62
C GLY A 108 -18.97 -1.90 2.51
N ALA A 109 -20.05 -2.43 1.93
CA ALA A 109 -20.28 -3.86 1.85
C ALA A 109 -19.44 -4.52 0.74
N VAL A 110 -18.74 -5.61 1.10
CA VAL A 110 -17.95 -6.44 0.18
C VAL A 110 -18.41 -7.89 0.32
N ALA A 111 -19.00 -8.42 -0.72
CA ALA A 111 -19.58 -9.77 -0.71
C ALA A 111 -18.50 -10.86 -0.68
N LEU A 112 -18.90 -12.07 -0.30
CA LEU A 112 -18.04 -13.26 -0.34
C LEU A 112 -17.40 -13.42 -1.73
N GLY A 113 -16.07 -13.59 -1.76
CA GLY A 113 -15.29 -13.72 -2.99
C GLY A 113 -14.90 -12.40 -3.67
N GLU A 114 -15.49 -11.28 -3.28
CA GLU A 114 -15.11 -9.98 -3.85
C GLU A 114 -13.84 -9.41 -3.19
N PRO A 115 -12.99 -8.68 -3.95
CA PRO A 115 -11.81 -8.02 -3.41
C PRO A 115 -12.20 -6.78 -2.58
N SER A 116 -11.61 -6.67 -1.39
CA SER A 116 -11.70 -5.50 -0.53
C SER A 116 -10.48 -4.58 -0.63
N VAL A 117 -9.34 -5.13 -1.03
CA VAL A 117 -8.10 -4.38 -1.24
C VAL A 117 -7.32 -5.01 -2.40
N ILE A 118 -6.77 -4.18 -3.24
CA ILE A 118 -5.81 -4.58 -4.28
C ILE A 118 -4.56 -3.72 -4.12
N VAL A 119 -3.39 -4.38 -4.12
CA VAL A 119 -2.08 -3.73 -4.18
C VAL A 119 -1.36 -4.27 -5.40
N ALA A 120 -0.97 -3.40 -6.31
CA ALA A 120 -0.18 -3.72 -7.49
C ALA A 120 1.12 -2.93 -7.46
N VAL A 121 2.24 -3.62 -7.62
CA VAL A 121 3.56 -3.00 -7.69
C VAL A 121 4.34 -3.52 -8.88
N SER A 122 5.18 -2.67 -9.44
CA SER A 122 6.11 -3.04 -10.50
C SER A 122 7.55 -2.73 -10.12
N SER A 123 8.48 -3.53 -10.66
CA SER A 123 9.92 -3.37 -10.44
C SER A 123 10.70 -3.99 -11.60
N PRO A 124 11.95 -3.58 -11.86
CA PRO A 124 12.81 -4.24 -12.85
C PRO A 124 12.97 -5.74 -12.63
N HIS A 125 12.97 -6.20 -11.37
CA HIS A 125 13.15 -7.60 -11.04
C HIS A 125 12.07 -8.11 -10.07
N ARG A 126 11.75 -9.42 -10.20
CA ARG A 126 10.68 -10.05 -9.41
C ARG A 126 10.92 -10.07 -7.90
N GLY A 127 12.18 -10.14 -7.46
CA GLY A 127 12.52 -10.20 -6.02
C GLY A 127 12.02 -8.98 -5.27
N GLU A 128 12.34 -7.81 -5.78
CA GLU A 128 11.95 -6.52 -5.26
C GLU A 128 10.44 -6.30 -5.36
N ALA A 129 9.84 -6.74 -6.48
CA ALA A 129 8.38 -6.65 -6.66
C ALA A 129 7.63 -7.49 -5.60
N PHE A 130 8.03 -8.73 -5.34
CA PHE A 130 7.43 -9.55 -4.29
C PHE A 130 7.64 -8.99 -2.90
N ALA A 131 8.86 -8.55 -2.58
CA ALA A 131 9.19 -7.95 -1.29
C ALA A 131 8.40 -6.65 -1.06
N GLY A 132 8.37 -5.78 -2.06
CA GLY A 132 7.63 -4.51 -1.99
C GLY A 132 6.11 -4.70 -1.87
N ALA A 133 5.52 -5.62 -2.64
CA ALA A 133 4.09 -5.94 -2.53
C ALA A 133 3.74 -6.50 -1.15
N ARG A 134 4.56 -7.41 -0.61
CA ARG A 134 4.40 -8.00 0.71
C ARG A 134 4.42 -6.91 1.79
N GLU A 135 5.48 -6.11 1.82
CA GLU A 135 5.60 -5.05 2.83
C GLU A 135 4.48 -4.02 2.70
N ALA A 136 4.11 -3.63 1.48
CA ALA A 136 3.03 -2.67 1.27
C ALA A 136 1.71 -3.15 1.88
N ILE A 137 1.27 -4.38 1.59
CA ILE A 137 0.00 -4.89 2.12
C ILE A 137 0.06 -5.12 3.62
N ASP A 138 1.17 -5.62 4.17
CA ASP A 138 1.32 -5.85 5.60
C ASP A 138 1.22 -4.51 6.36
N ARG A 139 1.87 -3.46 5.87
CA ARG A 139 1.79 -2.11 6.45
C ARG A 139 0.43 -1.46 6.26
N ILE A 140 -0.20 -1.58 5.10
CA ILE A 140 -1.55 -1.05 4.87
C ILE A 140 -2.54 -1.65 5.89
N LYS A 141 -2.48 -2.96 6.11
CA LYS A 141 -3.34 -3.64 7.09
C LYS A 141 -3.05 -3.25 8.55
N ALA A 142 -1.81 -2.89 8.86
CA ALA A 142 -1.41 -2.50 10.21
C ALA A 142 -1.67 -1.03 10.52
N GLU A 143 -1.52 -0.14 9.53
CA GLU A 143 -1.36 1.29 9.75
C GLU A 143 -2.48 2.15 9.14
N ALA A 144 -3.17 1.67 8.09
CA ALA A 144 -4.25 2.45 7.48
C ALA A 144 -5.49 2.48 8.38
N PRO A 145 -6.14 3.65 8.56
CA PRO A 145 -7.34 3.79 9.39
C PRO A 145 -8.58 3.22 8.65
N VAL A 146 -8.57 1.90 8.51
CA VAL A 146 -9.64 1.09 7.91
C VAL A 146 -10.05 0.00 8.89
N TRP A 147 -11.32 -0.14 9.17
CA TRP A 147 -11.86 -1.12 10.10
C TRP A 147 -12.74 -2.14 9.38
N LYS A 148 -12.56 -3.40 9.75
CA LYS A 148 -13.30 -4.52 9.21
C LYS A 148 -14.40 -4.96 10.19
N ILE A 149 -15.62 -5.14 9.68
CA ILE A 149 -16.76 -5.67 10.39
C ILE A 149 -17.21 -6.93 9.64
N GLU A 150 -17.26 -8.06 10.33
CA GLU A 150 -17.84 -9.30 9.81
C GLU A 150 -19.34 -9.28 10.02
N VAL A 151 -20.09 -9.60 8.96
CA VAL A 151 -21.55 -9.74 9.01
C VAL A 151 -21.88 -11.21 8.85
N GLU A 152 -22.33 -11.80 9.96
CA GLU A 152 -22.69 -13.22 10.04
C GLU A 152 -23.99 -13.51 9.27
N ALA A 153 -24.30 -14.79 9.02
CA ALA A 153 -25.49 -15.21 8.29
C ALA A 153 -26.81 -14.84 9.02
N ASP A 154 -26.79 -14.70 10.32
CA ASP A 154 -27.91 -14.25 11.16
C ASP A 154 -28.06 -12.72 11.22
N GLY A 155 -27.18 -11.97 10.52
CA GLY A 155 -27.14 -10.51 10.53
C GLY A 155 -26.37 -9.90 11.70
N ALA A 156 -25.73 -10.67 12.54
CA ALA A 156 -24.88 -10.15 13.60
C ALA A 156 -23.65 -9.47 13.05
N HIS A 157 -23.26 -8.32 13.64
CA HIS A 157 -22.10 -7.54 13.26
C HIS A 157 -20.99 -7.73 14.30
N ARG A 158 -19.81 -8.15 13.85
CA ARG A 158 -18.65 -8.34 14.69
C ARG A 158 -17.46 -7.53 14.19
N ARG A 159 -17.03 -6.51 14.94
CA ARG A 159 -15.80 -5.78 14.62
C ARG A 159 -14.58 -6.65 14.88
N VAL A 160 -13.72 -6.81 13.87
CA VAL A 160 -12.55 -7.71 13.93
C VAL A 160 -11.28 -6.90 13.73
N LYS A 161 -10.29 -7.12 14.59
CA LYS A 161 -8.94 -6.64 14.30
C LYS A 161 -8.37 -7.49 13.15
N GLY A 162 -7.76 -6.84 12.16
CA GLY A 162 -7.02 -7.54 11.12
C GLY A 162 -5.97 -8.46 11.75
N ARG A 163 -5.79 -9.67 11.20
CA ARG A 163 -4.72 -10.56 11.62
C ARG A 163 -3.42 -9.97 11.11
N LEU A 164 -2.57 -9.48 12.01
CA LEU A 164 -1.20 -9.12 11.68
C LEU A 164 -0.45 -10.38 11.26
N PRO A 165 0.47 -10.31 10.27
CA PRO A 165 1.33 -11.44 9.97
C PRO A 165 2.12 -11.82 11.23
N GLU A 166 2.20 -13.13 11.51
CA GLU A 166 3.10 -13.63 12.53
C GLU A 166 4.52 -13.32 12.05
N VAL A 167 5.28 -12.63 12.87
CA VAL A 167 6.71 -12.42 12.63
C VAL A 167 7.35 -13.81 12.78
N ASP A 168 7.81 -14.39 11.68
CA ASP A 168 8.57 -15.64 11.71
C ASP A 168 9.96 -15.32 12.32
N GLU A 169 10.01 -15.34 13.65
CA GLU A 169 11.25 -15.27 14.42
C GLU A 169 11.94 -16.64 14.33
N GLY A 170 12.66 -16.88 13.24
CA GLY A 170 13.60 -17.98 13.24
C GLY A 170 13.59 -18.93 12.06
N ARG A 171 14.05 -18.48 10.94
CA ARG A 171 14.79 -19.36 10.05
C ARG A 171 16.16 -18.77 9.80
N VAL A 172 17.02 -18.87 10.81
CA VAL A 172 18.47 -18.81 10.61
C VAL A 172 18.78 -20.00 9.69
N ALA A 173 19.16 -19.68 8.46
CA ALA A 173 19.73 -20.69 7.57
C ALA A 173 20.95 -21.27 8.30
N SER A 174 20.86 -22.52 8.73
CA SER A 174 22.01 -23.29 9.13
C SER A 174 22.87 -23.49 7.88
N ASP A 175 24.03 -22.86 7.88
CA ASP A 175 25.10 -23.14 6.93
C ASP A 175 25.33 -24.67 6.89
N PRO A 176 25.42 -25.28 5.70
CA PRO A 176 25.94 -26.63 5.61
C PRO A 176 27.45 -26.57 5.86
N GLU A 177 27.84 -26.99 7.07
CA GLU A 177 29.23 -27.23 7.44
C GLU A 177 29.96 -28.04 6.35
N GLY A 178 31.20 -27.63 6.17
CA GLY A 178 32.12 -28.15 5.21
C GLY A 178 32.29 -29.67 5.30
N ASN A 179 32.38 -30.29 4.15
CA ASN A 179 32.98 -31.57 4.00
C ASN A 179 34.44 -31.37 3.58
N GLN A 180 35.35 -31.35 4.57
CA GLN A 180 36.72 -31.76 4.39
C GLN A 180 36.73 -33.25 4.65
N ASN A 181 37.07 -34.05 3.62
CA ASN A 181 37.99 -35.19 3.79
C ASN A 181 38.28 -35.89 2.46
N GLU A 182 39.57 -36.01 2.24
CA GLU A 182 40.37 -36.98 1.47
C GLU A 182 40.26 -36.96 -0.05
#